data_051e2ef37caaf31da51218d5eeb76183
#
_entry.id   051e2ef37caaf31da51218d5eeb76183
#
_cell.length_a   1.000
_cell.length_b   1.000
_cell.length_c   1.000
_cell.angle_alpha   90.00
_cell.angle_beta   90.00
_cell.angle_gamma   90.00
#
_symmetry.space_group_name_H-M   'P 1'
#
loop_
_entity.id
_entity.type
_entity.pdbx_description
1 polymer ?
#
loop_
_entity_poly.entity_id
_entity_poly.type
_entity_poly.pdbx_seq_one_letter_code
_entity_poly.pdbx_strand_id
1 'polypeptide(L)'
;VSAPLDVVALTQALLRADSVTPARGAVFDVLEAALAPIGFTVDRVVTGDAPDGPVENLIALREGTGAHLAFAGHVDVVPPGEGWQGSPWSGDIRGPLLYGRGAVDMKGAVAAFVAAAARASGPTLSLLITGDEEGPATYGTPVLIERLTALGITPDLCLVGEPTSVRQLGDMVKIGRRGSVNIWIEVPGRQGHVAYPHLADNPAGKLARALAALEDMVLDQGNAWFQPSNLEITDIAIGNPAHNVIPAKATARLNIRFNDEQRGAELIDRVRAVVHTHAPAAIVTGKVSGEAFLTPPGPWTAMVSAAIEAQTTLVPELSTSGGTSDARFLSKLCPTVEFGLLNATMHQVDEAVAVADLETLTTIYADIITRAA
;
A
#
# COMPACT_ATOMS: atom_id res chain seq x y z
N VAL A 1 3.43 2.84 -38.14
CA VAL A 1 3.96 2.72 -36.77
C VAL A 1 3.46 3.96 -36.04
N SER A 2 2.53 3.82 -35.11
CA SER A 2 2.10 4.94 -34.25
C SER A 2 3.30 5.46 -33.47
N ALA A 3 3.33 6.78 -33.21
CA ALA A 3 4.36 7.38 -32.36
C ALA A 3 4.37 6.66 -30.99
N PRO A 4 5.56 6.47 -30.39
CA PRO A 4 5.64 5.85 -29.06
C PRO A 4 4.82 6.66 -28.06
N LEU A 5 4.13 5.98 -27.16
CA LEU A 5 3.33 6.63 -26.10
C LEU A 5 4.27 7.47 -25.22
N ASP A 6 3.98 8.76 -25.11
CA ASP A 6 4.74 9.71 -24.30
C ASP A 6 4.36 9.54 -22.82
N VAL A 7 5.30 9.03 -22.01
CA VAL A 7 5.10 8.78 -20.58
C VAL A 7 4.82 10.07 -19.82
N VAL A 8 5.45 11.18 -20.20
CA VAL A 8 5.28 12.47 -19.53
C VAL A 8 3.87 13.01 -19.78
N ALA A 9 3.45 13.00 -21.05
CA ALA A 9 2.10 13.43 -21.41
C ALA A 9 1.01 12.56 -20.75
N LEU A 10 1.20 11.23 -20.67
CA LEU A 10 0.27 10.35 -19.97
C LEU A 10 0.25 10.63 -18.46
N THR A 11 1.42 10.80 -17.83
CA THR A 11 1.49 11.16 -16.41
C THR A 11 0.75 12.48 -16.15
N GLN A 12 0.97 13.50 -16.98
CA GLN A 12 0.25 14.76 -16.87
C GLN A 12 -1.27 14.60 -17.00
N ALA A 13 -1.74 13.76 -17.93
CA ALA A 13 -3.16 13.50 -18.10
C ALA A 13 -3.77 12.82 -16.87
N LEU A 14 -3.07 11.84 -16.29
CA LEU A 14 -3.49 11.17 -15.06
C LEU A 14 -3.50 12.12 -13.86
N LEU A 15 -2.51 13.02 -13.74
CA LEU A 15 -2.45 14.00 -12.65
C LEU A 15 -3.58 15.02 -12.73
N ARG A 16 -3.98 15.44 -13.95
CA ARG A 16 -5.08 16.40 -14.17
C ARG A 16 -6.46 15.81 -13.87
N ALA A 17 -6.58 14.50 -13.86
CA ALA A 17 -7.78 13.81 -13.39
C ALA A 17 -7.73 13.71 -11.86
N ASP A 18 -8.55 14.53 -11.16
CA ASP A 18 -8.71 14.45 -9.70
C ASP A 18 -9.22 13.07 -9.31
N SER A 19 -8.52 12.44 -8.37
CA SER A 19 -8.79 11.06 -7.97
C SER A 19 -8.46 10.81 -6.50
N VAL A 20 -8.81 11.75 -5.61
CA VAL A 20 -8.74 11.51 -4.16
C VAL A 20 -9.53 10.26 -3.82
N THR A 21 -8.92 9.40 -2.99
CA THR A 21 -9.50 8.10 -2.60
C THR A 21 -10.91 8.26 -1.98
N PRO A 22 -11.90 7.42 -2.38
CA PRO A 22 -11.88 6.42 -3.43
C PRO A 22 -12.05 7.03 -4.84
N ALA A 23 -11.18 6.62 -5.78
CA ALA A 23 -11.16 7.17 -7.13
C ALA A 23 -12.16 6.51 -8.08
N ARG A 24 -12.67 7.30 -9.04
CA ARG A 24 -13.57 6.86 -10.11
C ARG A 24 -13.54 7.79 -11.31
N GLY A 25 -14.08 7.33 -12.45
CA GLY A 25 -14.39 8.14 -13.61
C GLY A 25 -13.16 8.59 -14.38
N ALA A 26 -12.93 9.90 -14.47
CA ALA A 26 -12.00 10.53 -15.42
C ALA A 26 -10.59 9.92 -15.44
N VAL A 27 -10.04 9.53 -14.29
CA VAL A 27 -8.70 8.91 -14.22
C VAL A 27 -8.67 7.55 -14.91
N PHE A 28 -9.75 6.77 -14.81
CA PHE A 28 -9.90 5.49 -15.50
C PHE A 28 -10.19 5.68 -16.99
N ASP A 29 -10.91 6.74 -17.38
CA ASP A 29 -11.13 7.09 -18.80
C ASP A 29 -9.79 7.41 -19.50
N VAL A 30 -8.88 8.12 -18.83
CA VAL A 30 -7.52 8.38 -19.32
C VAL A 30 -6.75 7.08 -19.54
N LEU A 31 -6.79 6.16 -18.58
CA LEU A 31 -6.12 4.87 -18.71
C LEU A 31 -6.68 4.02 -19.84
N GLU A 32 -8.01 3.89 -19.93
CA GLU A 32 -8.65 3.11 -20.97
C GLU A 32 -8.29 3.66 -22.35
N ALA A 33 -8.34 4.99 -22.52
CA ALA A 33 -7.95 5.67 -23.77
C ALA A 33 -6.48 5.42 -24.15
N ALA A 34 -5.57 5.22 -23.17
CA ALA A 34 -4.17 4.92 -23.43
C ALA A 34 -3.93 3.42 -23.72
N LEU A 35 -4.71 2.52 -23.10
CA LEU A 35 -4.54 1.07 -23.18
C LEU A 35 -5.14 0.45 -24.45
N ALA A 36 -6.33 0.90 -24.85
CA ALA A 36 -7.04 0.33 -26.02
C ALA A 36 -6.22 0.39 -27.31
N PRO A 37 -5.55 1.52 -27.68
CA PRO A 37 -4.75 1.58 -28.91
C PRO A 37 -3.52 0.68 -28.95
N ILE A 38 -3.05 0.22 -27.79
CA ILE A 38 -1.89 -0.68 -27.67
C ILE A 38 -2.29 -2.14 -27.46
N GLY A 39 -3.57 -2.47 -27.72
CA GLY A 39 -4.07 -3.83 -27.82
C GLY A 39 -4.60 -4.45 -26.54
N PHE A 40 -4.83 -3.67 -25.48
CA PHE A 40 -5.49 -4.17 -24.29
C PHE A 40 -7.01 -4.18 -24.42
N THR A 41 -7.62 -5.27 -23.96
CA THR A 41 -9.05 -5.33 -23.63
C THR A 41 -9.23 -4.87 -22.20
N VAL A 42 -10.10 -3.90 -21.98
CA VAL A 42 -10.30 -3.26 -20.67
C VAL A 42 -11.65 -3.70 -20.09
N ASP A 43 -11.64 -4.15 -18.85
CA ASP A 43 -12.81 -4.46 -18.02
C ASP A 43 -12.81 -3.53 -16.79
N ARG A 44 -13.83 -2.71 -16.63
CA ARG A 44 -13.98 -1.78 -15.51
C ARG A 44 -15.13 -2.22 -14.63
N VAL A 45 -14.91 -2.18 -13.33
CA VAL A 45 -15.92 -2.57 -12.34
C VAL A 45 -16.03 -1.52 -11.24
N VAL A 46 -17.25 -1.12 -10.93
CA VAL A 46 -17.56 -0.21 -9.81
C VAL A 46 -18.31 -1.02 -8.77
N THR A 47 -17.78 -1.07 -7.54
CA THR A 47 -18.34 -1.87 -6.43
C THR A 47 -18.31 -1.12 -5.12
N GLY A 48 -19.11 -1.61 -4.17
CA GLY A 48 -19.15 -1.13 -2.80
C GLY A 48 -20.11 0.01 -2.55
N ASP A 49 -20.44 0.16 -1.27
CA ASP A 49 -21.35 1.15 -0.73
C ASP A 49 -20.65 2.03 0.32
N ALA A 50 -21.28 3.17 0.64
CA ALA A 50 -20.78 4.03 1.72
C ALA A 50 -20.68 3.26 3.07
N PRO A 51 -19.67 3.57 3.93
CA PRO A 51 -18.76 4.73 3.84
C PRO A 51 -17.54 4.52 2.93
N ASP A 52 -17.14 3.27 2.62
CA ASP A 52 -15.87 2.92 1.99
C ASP A 52 -15.93 2.91 0.45
N GLY A 53 -17.11 2.97 -0.12
CA GLY A 53 -17.35 2.94 -1.56
C GLY A 53 -18.35 3.99 -2.03
N PRO A 54 -18.71 3.97 -3.32
CA PRO A 54 -18.26 3.03 -4.35
C PRO A 54 -16.85 3.32 -4.86
N VAL A 55 -16.12 2.24 -5.20
CA VAL A 55 -14.76 2.25 -5.74
C VAL A 55 -14.79 1.75 -7.18
N GLU A 56 -14.01 2.33 -8.06
CA GLU A 56 -13.80 1.84 -9.42
C GLU A 56 -12.45 1.12 -9.52
N ASN A 57 -12.44 0.00 -10.24
CA ASN A 57 -11.26 -0.81 -10.51
C ASN A 57 -11.21 -1.16 -12.00
N LEU A 58 -10.01 -1.42 -12.52
CA LEU A 58 -9.77 -1.75 -13.91
C LEU A 58 -8.87 -2.98 -14.03
N ILE A 59 -9.28 -3.94 -14.86
CA ILE A 59 -8.44 -5.01 -15.37
C ILE A 59 -8.25 -4.76 -16.86
N ALA A 60 -7.00 -4.67 -17.32
CA ALA A 60 -6.70 -4.64 -18.74
C ALA A 60 -5.86 -5.86 -19.10
N LEU A 61 -6.24 -6.59 -20.15
CA LEU A 61 -5.58 -7.80 -20.59
C LEU A 61 -5.11 -7.65 -22.04
N ARG A 62 -3.85 -8.01 -22.30
CA ARG A 62 -3.28 -8.18 -23.64
C ARG A 62 -2.65 -9.54 -23.73
N GLU A 63 -3.21 -10.42 -24.56
CA GLU A 63 -2.67 -11.75 -24.79
C GLU A 63 -1.31 -11.70 -25.49
N GLY A 64 -0.44 -12.63 -25.13
CA GLY A 64 0.90 -12.79 -25.67
C GLY A 64 1.35 -14.23 -25.59
N THR A 65 2.65 -14.45 -25.75
CA THR A 65 3.30 -15.76 -25.64
C THR A 65 4.30 -15.75 -24.48
N GLY A 66 4.52 -16.86 -23.79
CA GLY A 66 5.39 -16.89 -22.62
C GLY A 66 4.64 -16.71 -21.30
N ALA A 67 5.31 -16.15 -20.29
CA ALA A 67 4.72 -15.99 -18.97
C ALA A 67 3.59 -14.94 -18.97
N HIS A 68 2.69 -15.05 -17.99
CA HIS A 68 1.70 -14.01 -17.72
C HIS A 68 2.23 -13.06 -16.64
N LEU A 69 2.65 -11.86 -17.05
CA LEU A 69 3.11 -10.80 -16.17
C LEU A 69 1.97 -9.85 -15.83
N ALA A 70 1.60 -9.76 -14.55
CA ALA A 70 0.72 -8.73 -14.06
C ALA A 70 1.51 -7.50 -13.61
N PHE A 71 1.03 -6.33 -13.97
CA PHE A 71 1.37 -5.07 -13.30
C PHE A 71 0.22 -4.65 -12.41
N ALA A 72 0.49 -4.31 -11.18
CA ALA A 72 -0.53 -3.81 -10.27
C ALA A 72 -0.16 -2.43 -9.72
N GLY A 73 -1.19 -1.63 -9.47
CA GLY A 73 -1.04 -0.30 -8.93
C GLY A 73 -2.38 0.38 -8.67
N HIS A 74 -2.30 1.63 -8.26
CA HIS A 74 -3.47 2.43 -7.97
C HIS A 74 -3.43 3.78 -8.68
N VAL A 75 -4.60 4.40 -8.81
CA VAL A 75 -4.76 5.74 -9.38
C VAL A 75 -5.48 6.69 -8.44
N ASP A 76 -5.95 6.18 -7.32
CA ASP A 76 -6.37 7.04 -6.21
C ASP A 76 -5.15 7.65 -5.53
N VAL A 77 -5.38 8.73 -4.80
CA VAL A 77 -4.34 9.49 -4.12
C VAL A 77 -4.85 10.00 -2.78
N VAL A 78 -3.96 10.20 -1.81
CA VAL A 78 -4.30 10.89 -0.56
C VAL A 78 -4.75 12.34 -0.84
N PRO A 79 -5.56 12.94 0.03
CA PRO A 79 -5.89 14.36 -0.07
C PRO A 79 -4.63 15.23 -0.20
N PRO A 80 -4.62 16.22 -1.10
CA PRO A 80 -3.41 17.00 -1.37
C PRO A 80 -2.91 17.81 -0.17
N GLY A 81 -3.81 18.21 0.74
CA GLY A 81 -3.48 19.12 1.83
C GLY A 81 -3.34 20.57 1.35
N GLU A 82 -2.93 21.44 2.27
CA GLU A 82 -2.72 22.88 2.01
C GLU A 82 -1.23 23.19 1.82
N GLY A 83 -0.93 24.33 1.19
CA GLY A 83 0.43 24.85 1.06
C GLY A 83 1.14 24.57 -0.25
N TRP A 84 0.46 24.04 -1.27
CA TRP A 84 1.02 23.84 -2.60
C TRP A 84 1.38 25.16 -3.27
N GLN A 85 2.53 25.22 -3.97
CA GLN A 85 2.95 26.35 -4.78
C GLN A 85 2.24 26.46 -6.14
N GLY A 86 1.34 25.55 -6.43
CA GLY A 86 0.50 25.49 -7.62
C GLY A 86 -0.69 24.60 -7.39
N SER A 87 -1.45 24.27 -8.44
CA SER A 87 -2.52 23.29 -8.30
C SER A 87 -1.93 21.88 -8.16
N PRO A 88 -2.36 21.08 -7.17
CA PRO A 88 -1.95 19.68 -7.05
C PRO A 88 -2.35 18.82 -8.26
N TRP A 89 -3.25 19.33 -9.12
CA TRP A 89 -3.76 18.67 -10.30
C TRP A 89 -3.22 19.27 -11.62
N SER A 90 -2.19 20.13 -11.57
CA SER A 90 -1.71 20.82 -12.79
C SER A 90 -0.92 19.91 -13.73
N GLY A 91 -0.10 19.04 -13.20
CA GLY A 91 0.89 18.31 -13.98
C GLY A 91 1.94 19.23 -14.60
N ASP A 92 2.27 20.33 -13.93
CA ASP A 92 3.23 21.32 -14.43
C ASP A 92 4.66 20.81 -14.38
N ILE A 93 5.43 21.09 -15.43
CA ILE A 93 6.85 20.85 -15.43
C ILE A 93 7.58 22.16 -15.05
N ARG A 94 8.34 22.11 -13.96
CA ARG A 94 9.16 23.20 -13.49
C ARG A 94 10.61 22.72 -13.37
N GLY A 95 11.46 23.21 -14.27
CA GLY A 95 12.82 22.68 -14.42
C GLY A 95 12.82 21.19 -14.81
N PRO A 96 13.53 20.30 -14.09
CA PRO A 96 13.56 18.87 -14.41
C PRO A 96 12.41 18.06 -13.81
N LEU A 97 11.51 18.69 -13.05
CA LEU A 97 10.50 18.03 -12.24
C LEU A 97 9.08 18.25 -12.77
N LEU A 98 8.29 17.20 -12.76
CA LEU A 98 6.86 17.20 -13.02
C LEU A 98 6.12 17.14 -11.69
N TYR A 99 5.26 18.12 -11.43
CA TYR A 99 4.57 18.32 -10.15
C TYR A 99 3.11 17.87 -10.20
N GLY A 100 2.64 17.23 -9.15
CA GLY A 100 1.24 16.89 -8.95
C GLY A 100 1.05 15.80 -7.92
N ARG A 101 -0.10 15.78 -7.23
CA ARG A 101 -0.46 14.71 -6.29
C ARG A 101 -0.60 13.39 -7.05
N GLY A 102 0.14 12.37 -6.62
CA GLY A 102 0.24 11.07 -7.29
C GLY A 102 1.34 11.01 -8.36
N ALA A 103 2.17 12.05 -8.52
CA ALA A 103 3.28 12.02 -9.47
C ALA A 103 4.28 10.90 -9.15
N VAL A 104 4.52 10.67 -7.87
CA VAL A 104 5.37 9.62 -7.33
C VAL A 104 4.54 8.41 -6.91
N ASP A 105 3.41 8.60 -6.24
CA ASP A 105 2.58 7.58 -5.63
C ASP A 105 1.16 7.61 -6.20
N MET A 106 0.85 6.75 -7.22
CA MET A 106 1.83 6.06 -8.08
C MET A 106 1.47 6.20 -9.57
N LYS A 107 0.76 7.29 -9.95
CA LYS A 107 0.32 7.55 -11.33
C LYS A 107 1.49 7.59 -12.32
N GLY A 108 2.68 8.10 -11.88
CA GLY A 108 3.90 8.10 -12.69
C GLY A 108 4.36 6.70 -13.06
N ALA A 109 4.37 5.77 -12.12
CA ALA A 109 4.73 4.38 -12.38
C ALA A 109 3.69 3.65 -13.24
N VAL A 110 2.40 3.93 -13.05
CA VAL A 110 1.32 3.42 -13.91
C VAL A 110 1.52 3.91 -15.35
N ALA A 111 1.78 5.20 -15.57
CA ALA A 111 2.07 5.77 -16.89
C ALA A 111 3.32 5.14 -17.51
N ALA A 112 4.38 4.93 -16.72
CA ALA A 112 5.62 4.31 -17.16
C ALA A 112 5.38 2.86 -17.64
N PHE A 113 4.56 2.07 -16.92
CA PHE A 113 4.25 0.71 -17.35
C PHE A 113 3.41 0.68 -18.63
N VAL A 114 2.40 1.54 -18.76
CA VAL A 114 1.59 1.63 -19.99
C VAL A 114 2.46 2.02 -21.18
N ALA A 115 3.38 2.99 -21.01
CA ALA A 115 4.32 3.39 -22.05
C ALA A 115 5.33 2.28 -22.40
N ALA A 116 5.78 1.52 -21.40
CA ALA A 116 6.63 0.34 -21.58
C ALA A 116 5.92 -0.77 -22.36
N ALA A 117 4.67 -1.06 -22.03
CA ALA A 117 3.85 -2.05 -22.70
C ALA A 117 3.57 -1.68 -24.17
N ALA A 118 3.55 -0.38 -24.52
CA ALA A 118 3.46 0.07 -25.91
C ALA A 118 4.74 -0.21 -26.73
N ARG A 119 5.89 -0.36 -26.06
CA ARG A 119 7.22 -0.57 -26.69
C ARG A 119 7.64 -2.03 -26.72
N ALA A 120 7.11 -2.83 -25.80
CA ALA A 120 7.50 -4.24 -25.62
C ALA A 120 6.35 -5.17 -25.99
N SER A 121 6.72 -6.37 -26.48
CA SER A 121 5.80 -7.45 -26.82
C SER A 121 6.41 -8.77 -26.33
N GLY A 122 5.60 -9.80 -26.24
CA GLY A 122 6.05 -11.14 -25.86
C GLY A 122 5.09 -11.76 -24.85
N PRO A 123 5.18 -11.45 -23.56
CA PRO A 123 4.36 -12.11 -22.54
C PRO A 123 2.90 -11.69 -22.60
N THR A 124 2.01 -12.51 -22.03
CA THR A 124 0.68 -12.04 -21.68
C THR A 124 0.82 -10.98 -20.60
N LEU A 125 0.14 -9.81 -20.78
CA LEU A 125 0.17 -8.72 -19.82
C LEU A 125 -1.21 -8.47 -19.24
N SER A 126 -1.29 -8.31 -17.94
CA SER A 126 -2.45 -7.73 -17.29
C SER A 126 -2.06 -6.50 -16.46
N LEU A 127 -2.92 -5.46 -16.50
CA LEU A 127 -2.86 -4.35 -15.57
C LEU A 127 -4.03 -4.48 -14.60
N LEU A 128 -3.72 -4.38 -13.32
CA LEU A 128 -4.64 -4.49 -12.21
C LEU A 128 -4.61 -3.15 -11.47
N ILE A 129 -5.55 -2.26 -11.79
CA ILE A 129 -5.54 -0.88 -11.28
C ILE A 129 -6.73 -0.67 -10.36
N THR A 130 -6.44 -0.27 -9.14
CA THR A 130 -7.46 0.06 -8.14
C THR A 130 -7.62 1.56 -7.94
N GLY A 131 -8.79 1.95 -7.45
CA GLY A 131 -9.11 3.29 -6.94
C GLY A 131 -9.25 3.36 -5.43
N ASP A 132 -8.70 2.42 -4.65
CA ASP A 132 -8.85 2.33 -3.18
C ASP A 132 -7.63 1.68 -2.51
N GLU A 133 -6.40 2.05 -2.91
CA GLU A 133 -5.20 1.65 -2.18
C GLU A 133 -4.95 2.56 -0.98
N GLU A 134 -5.09 3.86 -1.18
CA GLU A 134 -4.85 4.95 -0.21
C GLU A 134 -5.99 5.12 0.81
N GLY A 135 -7.03 4.32 0.66
CA GLY A 135 -8.20 4.30 1.52
C GLY A 135 -8.29 3.03 2.38
N PRO A 136 -9.53 2.57 2.66
CA PRO A 136 -9.75 1.34 3.44
C PRO A 136 -9.30 0.06 2.74
N ALA A 137 -9.04 0.07 1.42
CA ALA A 137 -8.74 -1.07 0.56
C ALA A 137 -9.80 -2.20 0.64
N THR A 138 -11.05 -1.83 0.91
CA THR A 138 -12.15 -2.78 1.08
C THR A 138 -12.66 -3.27 -0.27
N TYR A 139 -12.83 -2.35 -1.24
CA TYR A 139 -13.41 -2.63 -2.55
C TYR A 139 -12.41 -2.45 -3.70
N GLY A 140 -11.11 -2.38 -3.38
CA GLY A 140 -10.00 -2.23 -4.32
C GLY A 140 -9.47 -3.57 -4.83
N THR A 141 -8.19 -3.82 -4.63
CA THR A 141 -7.46 -5.02 -5.09
C THR A 141 -8.11 -6.36 -4.72
N PRO A 142 -8.78 -6.56 -3.56
CA PRO A 142 -9.52 -7.79 -3.32
C PRO A 142 -10.59 -8.08 -4.38
N VAL A 143 -11.32 -7.06 -4.86
CA VAL A 143 -12.32 -7.21 -5.92
C VAL A 143 -11.67 -7.57 -7.26
N LEU A 144 -10.51 -6.98 -7.58
CA LEU A 144 -9.73 -7.35 -8.77
C LEU A 144 -9.34 -8.84 -8.73
N ILE A 145 -8.90 -9.34 -7.58
CA ILE A 145 -8.55 -10.75 -7.39
C ILE A 145 -9.75 -11.68 -7.57
N GLU A 146 -10.89 -11.31 -6.99
CA GLU A 146 -12.14 -12.07 -7.19
C GLU A 146 -12.55 -12.11 -8.66
N ARG A 147 -12.42 -10.97 -9.36
CA ARG A 147 -12.73 -10.87 -10.78
C ARG A 147 -11.80 -11.70 -11.65
N LEU A 148 -10.47 -11.67 -11.40
CA LEU A 148 -9.50 -12.53 -12.07
C LEU A 148 -9.85 -14.02 -11.87
N THR A 149 -10.16 -14.40 -10.63
CA THR A 149 -10.56 -15.78 -10.29
C THR A 149 -11.80 -16.21 -11.07
N ALA A 150 -12.82 -15.34 -11.14
CA ALA A 150 -14.05 -15.59 -11.89
C ALA A 150 -13.80 -15.73 -13.41
N LEU A 151 -12.79 -15.05 -13.94
CA LEU A 151 -12.37 -15.14 -15.34
C LEU A 151 -11.42 -16.33 -15.60
N GLY A 152 -10.99 -17.07 -14.55
CA GLY A 152 -10.01 -18.16 -14.68
C GLY A 152 -8.60 -17.67 -15.01
N ILE A 153 -8.28 -16.41 -14.69
CA ILE A 153 -6.98 -15.78 -14.98
C ILE A 153 -6.11 -15.86 -13.73
N THR A 154 -4.92 -16.41 -13.86
CA THR A 154 -3.90 -16.44 -12.81
C THR A 154 -2.57 -15.98 -13.39
N PRO A 155 -2.01 -14.83 -12.99
CA PRO A 155 -0.68 -14.41 -13.41
C PRO A 155 0.40 -15.34 -12.88
N ASP A 156 1.50 -15.49 -13.63
CA ASP A 156 2.69 -16.22 -13.18
C ASP A 156 3.58 -15.34 -12.29
N LEU A 157 3.62 -14.03 -12.57
CA LEU A 157 4.47 -13.03 -11.93
C LEU A 157 3.68 -11.73 -11.74
N CYS A 158 3.97 -11.00 -10.65
CA CYS A 158 3.39 -9.69 -10.42
C CYS A 158 4.47 -8.65 -10.08
N LEU A 159 4.39 -7.50 -10.76
CA LEU A 159 5.15 -6.29 -10.46
C LEU A 159 4.20 -5.22 -9.94
N VAL A 160 4.41 -4.70 -8.74
CA VAL A 160 3.66 -3.57 -8.19
C VAL A 160 4.50 -2.31 -8.34
N GLY A 161 3.89 -1.25 -8.87
CA GLY A 161 4.61 -0.02 -9.24
C GLY A 161 4.83 0.99 -8.12
N GLU A 162 4.79 0.57 -6.86
CA GLU A 162 4.98 1.41 -5.67
C GLU A 162 6.33 2.14 -5.66
N PRO A 163 6.41 3.36 -5.08
CA PRO A 163 7.65 4.14 -5.01
C PRO A 163 8.63 3.53 -4.00
N THR A 164 9.45 2.61 -4.47
CA THR A 164 10.39 1.84 -3.63
C THR A 164 11.78 2.43 -3.54
N SER A 165 12.19 3.21 -4.54
CA SER A 165 13.52 3.81 -4.58
C SER A 165 13.67 4.91 -3.53
N VAL A 166 14.86 5.03 -2.90
CA VAL A 166 15.08 5.88 -1.72
C VAL A 166 16.00 7.05 -1.99
N ARG A 167 17.18 6.84 -2.58
CA ARG A 167 18.17 7.87 -2.87
C ARG A 167 18.28 8.15 -4.35
N GLN A 168 18.12 7.12 -5.17
CA GLN A 168 18.16 7.21 -6.63
C GLN A 168 17.34 6.07 -7.23
N LEU A 169 16.79 6.30 -8.40
CA LEU A 169 15.96 5.30 -9.09
C LEU A 169 16.74 3.99 -9.26
N GLY A 170 16.17 2.89 -8.79
CA GLY A 170 16.73 1.55 -8.92
C GLY A 170 17.60 1.10 -7.75
N ASP A 171 17.74 1.88 -6.66
CA ASP A 171 18.53 1.47 -5.51
C ASP A 171 17.85 0.43 -4.61
N MET A 172 16.51 0.23 -4.74
CA MET A 172 15.76 -0.69 -3.89
C MET A 172 14.58 -1.36 -4.61
N VAL A 173 14.43 -2.66 -4.40
CA VAL A 173 13.26 -3.48 -4.77
C VAL A 173 12.65 -4.04 -3.50
N LYS A 174 11.34 -3.95 -3.33
CA LYS A 174 10.64 -4.61 -2.23
C LYS A 174 10.24 -6.02 -2.66
N ILE A 175 10.71 -7.00 -1.91
CA ILE A 175 10.40 -8.42 -2.10
C ILE A 175 9.45 -8.96 -1.04
N GLY A 176 9.02 -8.12 -0.11
CA GLY A 176 8.09 -8.45 0.94
C GLY A 176 7.72 -7.22 1.77
N ARG A 177 6.69 -7.34 2.57
CA ARG A 177 6.24 -6.30 3.50
C ARG A 177 5.86 -6.93 4.83
N ARG A 178 6.07 -6.18 5.91
CA ARG A 178 5.56 -6.57 7.24
C ARG A 178 4.04 -6.54 7.23
N GLY A 179 3.45 -7.42 8.02
CA GLY A 179 2.03 -7.37 8.34
C GLY A 179 1.70 -6.18 9.25
N SER A 180 0.41 -5.86 9.33
CA SER A 180 -0.11 -4.81 10.17
C SER A 180 -1.42 -5.23 10.82
N VAL A 181 -1.53 -5.03 12.13
CA VAL A 181 -2.76 -5.22 12.87
C VAL A 181 -3.02 -4.02 13.78
N ASN A 182 -4.26 -3.51 13.73
CA ASN A 182 -4.75 -2.46 14.61
C ASN A 182 -5.59 -3.11 15.72
N ILE A 183 -5.40 -2.67 16.96
CA ILE A 183 -6.09 -3.22 18.11
C ILE A 183 -6.67 -2.08 18.95
N TRP A 184 -7.91 -2.25 19.36
CA TRP A 184 -8.63 -1.35 20.25
C TRP A 184 -8.92 -2.05 21.56
N ILE A 185 -8.64 -1.35 22.66
CA ILE A 185 -8.87 -1.83 24.02
C ILE A 185 -9.85 -0.87 24.69
N GLU A 186 -10.95 -1.41 25.23
CA GLU A 186 -11.85 -0.69 26.11
C GLU A 186 -11.89 -1.38 27.47
N VAL A 187 -11.52 -0.66 28.52
CA VAL A 187 -11.60 -1.14 29.89
C VAL A 187 -12.82 -0.49 30.56
N PRO A 188 -13.90 -1.23 30.81
CA PRO A 188 -15.04 -0.73 31.54
C PRO A 188 -14.69 -0.55 33.04
N GLY A 189 -15.33 0.44 33.65
CA GLY A 189 -15.22 0.71 35.08
C GLY A 189 -16.59 1.11 35.66
N ARG A 190 -16.57 1.56 36.88
CA ARG A 190 -17.74 2.14 37.57
C ARG A 190 -17.37 3.51 38.12
N GLN A 191 -18.05 4.54 37.63
CA GLN A 191 -17.85 5.92 38.08
C GLN A 191 -18.15 6.04 39.57
N GLY A 192 -17.37 6.91 40.27
CA GLY A 192 -17.58 7.22 41.65
C GLY A 192 -16.70 8.36 42.14
N HIS A 193 -16.90 8.73 43.39
CA HIS A 193 -16.10 9.78 44.02
C HIS A 193 -14.73 9.22 44.45
N VAL A 194 -13.65 9.92 44.18
CA VAL A 194 -12.27 9.46 44.49
C VAL A 194 -12.02 9.18 45.97
N ALA A 195 -12.78 9.86 46.88
CA ALA A 195 -12.70 9.61 48.32
C ALA A 195 -13.38 8.30 48.76
N TYR A 196 -14.18 7.68 47.89
CA TYR A 196 -14.89 6.43 48.17
C TYR A 196 -14.61 5.35 47.12
N PRO A 197 -13.33 4.94 46.92
CA PRO A 197 -12.93 4.06 45.84
C PRO A 197 -13.59 2.67 45.92
N HIS A 198 -14.01 2.25 47.13
CA HIS A 198 -14.74 0.99 47.32
C HIS A 198 -16.14 0.97 46.73
N LEU A 199 -16.72 2.14 46.38
CA LEU A 199 -18.01 2.26 45.69
C LEU A 199 -17.84 2.41 44.17
N ALA A 200 -16.61 2.45 43.68
CA ALA A 200 -16.28 2.62 42.27
C ALA A 200 -15.42 1.46 41.74
N ASP A 201 -15.14 1.49 40.45
CA ASP A 201 -14.16 0.59 39.82
C ASP A 201 -13.34 1.39 38.81
N ASN A 202 -12.05 1.64 39.13
CA ASN A 202 -11.21 2.53 38.31
C ASN A 202 -10.58 1.80 37.13
N PRO A 203 -11.00 2.10 35.88
CA PRO A 203 -10.44 1.48 34.70
C PRO A 203 -9.04 2.00 34.33
N ALA A 204 -8.70 3.25 34.73
CA ALA A 204 -7.45 3.89 34.34
C ALA A 204 -6.22 3.13 34.84
N GLY A 205 -6.21 2.74 36.11
CA GLY A 205 -5.09 1.97 36.68
C GLY A 205 -4.98 0.55 36.12
N LYS A 206 -6.09 -0.06 35.71
CA LYS A 206 -6.10 -1.37 35.04
C LYS A 206 -5.49 -1.26 33.64
N LEU A 207 -5.95 -0.25 32.85
CA LEU A 207 -5.42 0.01 31.52
C LEU A 207 -3.92 0.33 31.57
N ALA A 208 -3.49 1.21 32.49
CA ALA A 208 -2.07 1.58 32.60
C ALA A 208 -1.17 0.36 32.84
N ARG A 209 -1.58 -0.59 33.72
CA ARG A 209 -0.83 -1.84 33.93
C ARG A 209 -0.84 -2.75 32.71
N ALA A 210 -1.95 -2.85 32.01
CA ALA A 210 -2.04 -3.64 30.79
C ALA A 210 -1.12 -3.07 29.70
N LEU A 211 -1.10 -1.76 29.52
CA LEU A 211 -0.24 -1.11 28.52
C LEU A 211 1.24 -1.27 28.85
N ALA A 212 1.63 -1.09 30.12
CA ALA A 212 3.03 -1.32 30.52
C ALA A 212 3.46 -2.78 30.25
N ALA A 213 2.60 -3.76 30.53
CA ALA A 213 2.91 -5.17 30.25
C ALA A 213 2.97 -5.46 28.73
N LEU A 214 2.23 -4.71 27.91
CA LEU A 214 2.30 -4.82 26.46
C LEU A 214 3.57 -4.19 25.88
N GLU A 215 4.05 -3.07 26.43
CA GLU A 215 5.33 -2.44 26.05
C GLU A 215 6.52 -3.35 26.31
N ASP A 216 6.49 -4.14 27.39
CA ASP A 216 7.54 -5.09 27.75
C ASP A 216 7.46 -6.40 26.93
N MET A 217 6.45 -6.57 26.08
CA MET A 217 6.21 -7.81 25.35
C MET A 217 7.14 -7.96 24.16
N VAL A 218 8.07 -8.91 24.23
CA VAL A 218 8.87 -9.29 23.07
C VAL A 218 8.02 -10.17 22.14
N LEU A 219 7.83 -9.74 20.90
CA LEU A 219 7.06 -10.46 19.89
C LEU A 219 7.91 -11.55 19.22
N ASP A 220 9.10 -11.17 18.75
CA ASP A 220 10.11 -12.02 18.11
C ASP A 220 11.47 -11.30 18.07
N GLN A 221 12.47 -11.91 17.43
CA GLN A 221 13.82 -11.33 17.27
C GLN A 221 14.11 -10.89 15.82
N GLY A 222 13.11 -10.99 14.92
CA GLY A 222 13.33 -10.83 13.50
C GLY A 222 14.04 -12.02 12.86
N ASN A 223 14.28 -11.92 11.55
CA ASN A 223 14.97 -12.98 10.80
C ASN A 223 15.87 -12.37 9.71
N ALA A 224 16.35 -13.19 8.77
CA ALA A 224 17.27 -12.73 7.71
C ALA A 224 16.68 -11.63 6.82
N TRP A 225 15.34 -11.54 6.70
CA TRP A 225 14.64 -10.61 5.81
C TRP A 225 13.85 -9.54 6.54
N PHE A 226 13.42 -9.82 7.76
CA PHE A 226 12.57 -8.91 8.52
C PHE A 226 13.23 -8.49 9.83
N GLN A 227 13.13 -7.22 10.13
CA GLN A 227 13.42 -6.71 11.48
C GLN A 227 12.42 -7.30 12.49
N PRO A 228 12.71 -7.25 13.80
CA PRO A 228 11.78 -7.66 14.84
C PRO A 228 10.42 -6.99 14.71
N SER A 229 9.37 -7.74 15.02
CA SER A 229 8.02 -7.18 15.13
C SER A 229 7.95 -6.19 16.28
N ASN A 230 7.20 -5.10 16.09
CA ASN A 230 7.05 -4.07 17.12
C ASN A 230 5.58 -3.72 17.37
N LEU A 231 5.29 -3.39 18.63
CA LEU A 231 4.01 -2.89 19.10
C LEU A 231 4.16 -1.43 19.49
N GLU A 232 3.26 -0.57 18.98
CA GLU A 232 3.21 0.84 19.33
C GLU A 232 1.84 1.22 19.86
N ILE A 233 1.80 1.89 21.00
CA ILE A 233 0.58 2.49 21.55
C ILE A 233 0.35 3.81 20.85
N THR A 234 -0.75 3.93 20.12
CA THR A 234 -1.05 5.10 19.28
C THR A 234 -2.09 6.04 19.86
N ASP A 235 -2.81 5.60 20.89
CA ASP A 235 -3.79 6.44 21.59
C ASP A 235 -4.07 5.89 22.99
N ILE A 236 -4.25 6.79 23.95
CA ILE A 236 -4.75 6.49 25.31
C ILE A 236 -5.76 7.58 25.65
N ALA A 237 -7.00 7.20 25.90
CA ALA A 237 -8.04 8.15 26.21
C ALA A 237 -8.87 7.72 27.43
N ILE A 238 -9.03 8.65 28.36
CA ILE A 238 -9.90 8.50 29.53
C ILE A 238 -11.01 9.56 29.47
N GLY A 239 -10.69 10.76 28.97
CA GLY A 239 -11.66 11.83 28.73
C GLY A 239 -12.35 12.34 30.00
N ASN A 240 -11.73 12.17 31.17
CA ASN A 240 -12.32 12.57 32.45
C ASN A 240 -12.03 14.06 32.77
N PRO A 241 -13.02 14.97 32.69
CA PRO A 241 -12.80 16.40 32.92
C PRO A 241 -12.73 16.76 34.42
N ALA A 242 -13.10 15.83 35.32
CA ALA A 242 -13.23 16.10 36.75
C ALA A 242 -12.15 15.36 37.55
N HIS A 243 -11.38 16.11 38.34
CA HIS A 243 -10.27 15.58 39.16
C HIS A 243 -10.71 14.76 40.39
N ASN A 244 -11.96 14.91 40.84
CA ASN A 244 -12.53 14.20 41.99
C ASN A 244 -13.48 13.05 41.65
N VAL A 245 -13.51 12.64 40.38
CA VAL A 245 -14.37 11.56 39.88
C VAL A 245 -13.50 10.43 39.31
N ILE A 246 -13.78 9.20 39.71
CA ILE A 246 -13.24 7.99 39.06
C ILE A 246 -14.01 7.78 37.77
N PRO A 247 -13.35 7.62 36.58
CA PRO A 247 -14.02 7.47 35.30
C PRO A 247 -14.77 6.14 35.15
N ALA A 248 -15.78 6.12 34.27
CA ALA A 248 -16.52 4.90 33.96
C ALA A 248 -15.87 4.03 32.90
N LYS A 249 -14.90 4.58 32.14
CA LYS A 249 -14.26 3.89 31.02
C LYS A 249 -12.85 4.44 30.77
N ALA A 250 -11.96 3.60 30.27
CA ALA A 250 -10.67 3.99 29.69
C ALA A 250 -10.44 3.20 28.40
N THR A 251 -9.85 3.84 27.39
CA THR A 251 -9.59 3.21 26.09
C THR A 251 -8.15 3.40 25.66
N ALA A 252 -7.65 2.46 24.84
CA ALA A 252 -6.40 2.61 24.12
C ALA A 252 -6.50 2.04 22.72
N ARG A 253 -5.60 2.50 21.86
CA ARG A 253 -5.40 1.96 20.51
C ARG A 253 -3.91 1.68 20.32
N LEU A 254 -3.61 0.58 19.66
CA LEU A 254 -2.25 0.19 19.32
C LEU A 254 -2.19 -0.42 17.92
N ASN A 255 -1.00 -0.35 17.34
CA ASN A 255 -0.67 -0.99 16.07
C ASN A 255 0.52 -1.93 16.27
N ILE A 256 0.48 -3.10 15.65
CA ILE A 256 1.62 -4.01 15.58
C ILE A 256 2.04 -4.14 14.12
N ARG A 257 3.33 -3.93 13.87
CA ARG A 257 4.00 -4.29 12.62
C ARG A 257 4.75 -5.59 12.85
N PHE A 258 4.45 -6.62 12.05
CA PHE A 258 4.94 -7.97 12.31
C PHE A 258 5.55 -8.62 11.07
N ASN A 259 6.50 -9.50 11.29
CA ASN A 259 7.21 -10.28 10.27
C ASN A 259 6.42 -11.54 9.87
N ASP A 260 6.97 -12.32 8.96
CA ASP A 260 6.35 -13.51 8.38
C ASP A 260 6.31 -14.73 9.32
N GLU A 261 6.97 -14.68 10.49
CA GLU A 261 6.89 -15.69 11.53
C GLU A 261 5.64 -15.54 12.40
N GLN A 262 4.93 -14.40 12.30
CA GLN A 262 3.74 -14.09 13.08
C GLN A 262 2.48 -14.19 12.23
N ARG A 263 1.32 -14.27 12.92
CA ARG A 263 -0.01 -14.16 12.30
C ARG A 263 -0.82 -13.10 13.02
N GLY A 264 -1.47 -12.22 12.27
CA GLY A 264 -2.19 -11.09 12.84
C GLY A 264 -3.29 -11.52 13.84
N ALA A 265 -4.02 -12.61 13.56
CA ALA A 265 -5.03 -13.15 14.47
C ALA A 265 -4.42 -13.63 15.80
N GLU A 266 -3.28 -14.31 15.76
CA GLU A 266 -2.58 -14.80 16.97
C GLU A 266 -2.04 -13.63 17.81
N LEU A 267 -1.57 -12.56 17.16
CA LEU A 267 -1.13 -11.35 17.86
C LEU A 267 -2.28 -10.67 18.60
N ILE A 268 -3.48 -10.62 17.99
CA ILE A 268 -4.69 -10.12 18.67
C ILE A 268 -4.98 -10.95 19.92
N ASP A 269 -4.90 -12.28 19.84
CA ASP A 269 -5.15 -13.17 20.96
C ASP A 269 -4.08 -13.02 22.06
N ARG A 270 -2.80 -12.87 21.70
CA ARG A 270 -1.72 -12.60 22.67
C ARG A 270 -1.94 -11.28 23.40
N VAL A 271 -2.27 -10.20 22.71
CA VAL A 271 -2.62 -8.91 23.32
C VAL A 271 -3.82 -9.04 24.25
N ARG A 272 -4.87 -9.72 23.81
CA ARG A 272 -6.08 -9.97 24.60
C ARG A 272 -5.74 -10.71 25.90
N ALA A 273 -4.91 -11.72 25.85
CA ALA A 273 -4.48 -12.48 27.03
C ALA A 273 -3.73 -11.60 28.04
N VAL A 274 -2.79 -10.75 27.58
CA VAL A 274 -2.07 -9.81 28.45
C VAL A 274 -3.03 -8.80 29.07
N VAL A 275 -3.92 -8.20 28.28
CA VAL A 275 -4.89 -7.22 28.77
C VAL A 275 -5.81 -7.84 29.83
N HIS A 276 -6.31 -9.05 29.61
CA HIS A 276 -7.22 -9.73 30.54
C HIS A 276 -6.54 -10.11 31.88
N THR A 277 -5.21 -10.24 31.92
CA THR A 277 -4.47 -10.44 33.17
C THR A 277 -4.63 -9.23 34.13
N HIS A 278 -4.73 -8.02 33.57
CA HIS A 278 -4.82 -6.77 34.33
C HIS A 278 -6.23 -6.18 34.37
N ALA A 279 -7.04 -6.49 33.37
CA ALA A 279 -8.40 -5.99 33.19
C ALA A 279 -9.30 -7.10 32.61
N PRO A 280 -9.76 -8.07 33.44
CA PRO A 280 -10.51 -9.26 32.95
C PRO A 280 -11.81 -8.93 32.20
N ALA A 281 -12.42 -7.77 32.48
CA ALA A 281 -13.65 -7.31 31.82
C ALA A 281 -13.38 -6.44 30.59
N ALA A 282 -12.12 -6.27 30.16
CA ALA A 282 -11.79 -5.46 28.99
C ALA A 282 -12.34 -6.07 27.71
N ILE A 283 -12.77 -5.20 26.81
CA ILE A 283 -13.14 -5.57 25.43
C ILE A 283 -11.91 -5.27 24.55
N VAL A 284 -11.39 -6.31 23.89
CA VAL A 284 -10.25 -6.21 22.97
C VAL A 284 -10.71 -6.65 21.60
N THR A 285 -10.70 -5.72 20.66
CA THR A 285 -11.01 -5.95 19.24
C THR A 285 -9.80 -5.68 18.37
N GLY A 286 -9.66 -6.37 17.25
CA GLY A 286 -8.56 -6.18 16.34
C GLY A 286 -8.97 -6.33 14.88
N LYS A 287 -8.27 -5.61 14.00
CA LYS A 287 -8.40 -5.71 12.54
C LYS A 287 -7.00 -5.92 11.93
N VAL A 288 -6.81 -7.05 11.28
CA VAL A 288 -5.61 -7.31 10.47
C VAL A 288 -5.76 -6.53 9.16
N SER A 289 -4.88 -5.54 8.94
CA SER A 289 -4.86 -4.77 7.68
C SER A 289 -4.18 -5.57 6.57
N GLY A 290 -3.23 -6.43 6.91
CA GLY A 290 -2.57 -7.35 6.00
C GLY A 290 -1.60 -8.27 6.74
N GLU A 291 -1.46 -9.49 6.26
CA GLU A 291 -0.42 -10.41 6.72
C GLU A 291 0.93 -10.02 6.11
N ALA A 292 2.02 -10.40 6.76
CA ALA A 292 3.35 -10.28 6.17
C ALA A 292 3.48 -11.24 4.98
N PHE A 293 4.26 -10.85 3.99
CA PHE A 293 4.62 -11.71 2.87
C PHE A 293 6.09 -11.54 2.49
N LEU A 294 6.65 -12.57 1.87
CA LEU A 294 7.98 -12.58 1.30
C LEU A 294 7.94 -13.34 -0.04
N THR A 295 8.44 -12.71 -1.10
CA THR A 295 8.86 -13.39 -2.32
C THR A 295 10.36 -13.69 -2.18
N PRO A 296 10.76 -14.93 -1.91
CA PRO A 296 12.19 -15.23 -1.70
C PRO A 296 13.02 -14.88 -2.93
N PRO A 297 14.30 -14.50 -2.75
CA PRO A 297 15.22 -14.34 -3.88
C PRO A 297 15.22 -15.56 -4.81
N GLY A 298 15.04 -15.29 -6.11
CA GLY A 298 14.89 -16.34 -7.12
C GLY A 298 14.85 -15.74 -8.52
N PRO A 299 14.41 -16.51 -9.52
CA PRO A 299 14.41 -16.07 -10.93
C PRO A 299 13.69 -14.74 -11.15
N TRP A 300 12.55 -14.51 -10.49
CA TRP A 300 11.78 -13.27 -10.62
C TRP A 300 12.52 -12.05 -10.07
N THR A 301 13.01 -12.11 -8.85
CA THR A 301 13.77 -11.01 -8.25
C THR A 301 15.08 -10.74 -9.00
N ALA A 302 15.74 -11.79 -9.50
CA ALA A 302 16.95 -11.69 -10.31
C ALA A 302 16.67 -11.01 -11.66
N MET A 303 15.55 -11.35 -12.32
CA MET A 303 15.12 -10.73 -13.57
C MET A 303 14.88 -9.22 -13.40
N VAL A 304 14.15 -8.83 -12.35
CA VAL A 304 13.88 -7.41 -12.05
C VAL A 304 15.19 -6.68 -11.73
N SER A 305 16.07 -7.26 -10.89
CA SER A 305 17.36 -6.67 -10.56
C SER A 305 18.24 -6.49 -11.80
N ALA A 306 18.29 -7.47 -12.70
CA ALA A 306 19.07 -7.38 -13.92
C ALA A 306 18.54 -6.31 -14.90
N ALA A 307 17.23 -6.12 -14.98
CA ALA A 307 16.64 -5.03 -15.78
C ALA A 307 16.97 -3.65 -15.21
N ILE A 308 16.97 -3.51 -13.88
CA ILE A 308 17.38 -2.27 -13.21
C ILE A 308 18.87 -1.99 -13.46
N GLU A 309 19.73 -2.97 -13.22
CA GLU A 309 21.19 -2.85 -13.41
C GLU A 309 21.55 -2.45 -14.83
N ALA A 310 20.87 -3.02 -15.83
CA ALA A 310 21.10 -2.69 -17.23
C ALA A 310 20.85 -1.23 -17.60
N GLN A 311 19.96 -0.54 -16.88
CA GLN A 311 19.59 0.86 -17.17
C GLN A 311 20.21 1.88 -16.21
N THR A 312 20.52 1.46 -14.99
CA THR A 312 21.00 2.36 -13.92
C THR A 312 22.43 2.08 -13.47
N THR A 313 23.00 0.95 -13.87
CA THR A 313 24.28 0.41 -13.34
C THR A 313 24.27 0.05 -11.85
N LEU A 314 23.09 0.08 -11.22
CA LEU A 314 22.89 -0.23 -9.80
C LEU A 314 22.40 -1.67 -9.63
N VAL A 315 22.95 -2.37 -8.66
CA VAL A 315 22.37 -3.59 -8.11
C VAL A 315 21.42 -3.19 -6.98
N PRO A 316 20.11 -3.36 -7.13
CA PRO A 316 19.15 -2.94 -6.10
C PRO A 316 19.29 -3.74 -4.81
N GLU A 317 19.07 -3.09 -3.68
CA GLU A 317 18.85 -3.77 -2.40
C GLU A 317 17.50 -4.48 -2.45
N LEU A 318 17.48 -5.78 -2.11
CA LEU A 318 16.23 -6.51 -1.89
C LEU A 318 15.77 -6.28 -0.45
N SER A 319 14.60 -5.71 -0.25
CA SER A 319 14.17 -5.20 1.06
C SER A 319 12.72 -5.59 1.39
N THR A 320 12.42 -5.67 2.69
CA THR A 320 11.08 -5.88 3.24
C THR A 320 10.62 -4.69 4.10
N SER A 321 11.40 -3.61 4.13
CA SER A 321 11.12 -2.43 4.94
C SER A 321 9.97 -1.58 4.39
N GLY A 322 9.41 -0.70 5.21
CA GLY A 322 8.36 0.26 4.83
C GLY A 322 6.96 -0.11 5.30
N GLY A 323 5.98 0.62 4.77
CA GLY A 323 4.55 0.40 5.04
C GLY A 323 3.99 -0.84 4.34
N THR A 324 2.69 -1.05 4.46
CA THR A 324 1.96 -2.05 3.67
C THR A 324 1.61 -1.49 2.29
N SER A 325 1.34 -2.37 1.33
CA SER A 325 0.84 -2.05 0.00
C SER A 325 -0.12 -3.15 -0.46
N ASP A 326 -0.76 -2.97 -1.60
CA ASP A 326 -1.65 -3.99 -2.17
C ASP A 326 -0.93 -5.27 -2.62
N ALA A 327 0.40 -5.27 -2.67
CA ALA A 327 1.19 -6.49 -2.82
C ALA A 327 0.84 -7.57 -1.77
N ARG A 328 0.36 -7.17 -0.57
CA ARG A 328 -0.15 -8.09 0.48
C ARG A 328 -1.30 -8.99 0.02
N PHE A 329 -2.09 -8.53 -0.95
CA PHE A 329 -3.17 -9.32 -1.54
C PHE A 329 -2.68 -10.16 -2.72
N LEU A 330 -1.88 -9.56 -3.61
CA LEU A 330 -1.39 -10.13 -4.86
C LEU A 330 -0.38 -11.24 -4.64
N SER A 331 0.45 -11.15 -3.59
CA SER A 331 1.41 -12.18 -3.19
C SER A 331 0.78 -13.54 -2.87
N LYS A 332 -0.55 -13.58 -2.68
CA LYS A 332 -1.31 -14.84 -2.51
C LYS A 332 -1.62 -15.54 -3.84
N LEU A 333 -1.51 -14.82 -4.97
CA LEU A 333 -1.76 -15.37 -6.30
C LEU A 333 -0.48 -15.87 -6.96
N CYS A 334 0.59 -15.08 -6.90
CA CYS A 334 1.84 -15.37 -7.59
C CYS A 334 3.02 -14.64 -6.92
N PRO A 335 4.27 -14.99 -7.24
CA PRO A 335 5.45 -14.24 -6.82
C PRO A 335 5.32 -12.76 -7.16
N THR A 336 5.37 -11.91 -6.14
CA THR A 336 5.12 -10.46 -6.25
C THR A 336 6.33 -9.70 -5.75
N VAL A 337 6.80 -8.72 -6.54
CA VAL A 337 7.81 -7.74 -6.14
C VAL A 337 7.28 -6.33 -6.38
N GLU A 338 7.84 -5.35 -5.69
CA GLU A 338 7.49 -3.96 -5.88
C GLU A 338 8.72 -3.16 -6.32
N PHE A 339 8.54 -2.37 -7.37
CA PHE A 339 9.58 -1.48 -7.87
C PHE A 339 8.97 -0.28 -8.59
N GLY A 340 9.42 0.92 -8.23
CA GLY A 340 8.98 2.18 -8.83
C GLY A 340 9.87 3.37 -8.48
N LEU A 341 9.27 4.55 -8.53
CA LEU A 341 9.93 5.85 -8.42
C LEU A 341 10.55 6.11 -7.04
N LEU A 342 11.25 7.24 -6.92
CA LEU A 342 11.77 7.73 -5.65
C LEU A 342 10.64 8.18 -4.74
N ASN A 343 10.69 7.78 -3.46
CA ASN A 343 9.66 8.10 -2.48
C ASN A 343 9.86 9.44 -1.74
N ALA A 344 10.84 10.23 -2.15
CA ALA A 344 11.28 11.41 -1.41
C ALA A 344 10.20 12.48 -1.17
N THR A 345 9.23 12.61 -2.08
CA THR A 345 8.13 13.60 -1.98
C THR A 345 6.75 12.95 -1.79
N MET A 346 6.71 11.62 -1.63
CA MET A 346 5.48 10.86 -1.43
C MET A 346 4.64 11.44 -0.27
N HIS A 347 3.35 11.68 -0.50
CA HIS A 347 2.38 12.24 0.44
C HIS A 347 2.69 13.69 0.93
N GLN A 348 3.75 14.33 0.43
CA GLN A 348 4.08 15.71 0.78
C GLN A 348 3.37 16.71 -0.13
N VAL A 349 3.27 17.96 0.30
CA VAL A 349 2.92 19.07 -0.59
C VAL A 349 4.02 19.27 -1.62
N ASP A 350 3.67 19.78 -2.81
CA ASP A 350 4.58 19.89 -3.95
C ASP A 350 5.22 18.55 -4.35
N GLU A 351 4.49 17.44 -4.22
CA GLU A 351 4.90 16.14 -4.72
C GLU A 351 5.35 16.24 -6.18
N ALA A 352 6.51 15.68 -6.47
CA ALA A 352 7.11 15.82 -7.79
C ALA A 352 8.00 14.63 -8.15
N VAL A 353 8.07 14.32 -9.43
CA VAL A 353 8.92 13.29 -10.02
C VAL A 353 9.87 13.91 -11.05
N ALA A 354 11.12 13.43 -11.12
CA ALA A 354 12.01 13.81 -12.19
C ALA A 354 11.54 13.23 -13.53
N VAL A 355 11.46 14.07 -14.57
CA VAL A 355 11.07 13.63 -15.92
C VAL A 355 12.00 12.51 -16.41
N ALA A 356 13.30 12.62 -16.14
CA ALA A 356 14.29 11.61 -16.49
C ALA A 356 14.03 10.26 -15.80
N ASP A 357 13.49 10.26 -14.56
CA ASP A 357 13.18 9.03 -13.85
C ASP A 357 11.96 8.33 -14.45
N LEU A 358 10.95 9.06 -14.93
CA LEU A 358 9.81 8.50 -15.66
C LEU A 358 10.25 7.78 -16.94
N GLU A 359 11.16 8.39 -17.71
CA GLU A 359 11.70 7.82 -18.94
C GLU A 359 12.57 6.59 -18.64
N THR A 360 13.40 6.65 -17.62
CA THR A 360 14.26 5.54 -17.19
C THR A 360 13.42 4.38 -16.66
N LEU A 361 12.42 4.66 -15.81
CA LEU A 361 11.51 3.65 -15.30
C LEU A 361 10.74 2.95 -16.42
N THR A 362 10.29 3.72 -17.43
CA THR A 362 9.65 3.16 -18.63
C THR A 362 10.57 2.17 -19.35
N THR A 363 11.85 2.50 -19.46
CA THR A 363 12.82 1.62 -20.13
C THR A 363 13.11 0.36 -19.31
N ILE A 364 13.20 0.48 -17.98
CA ILE A 364 13.35 -0.67 -17.07
C ILE A 364 12.13 -1.59 -17.18
N TYR A 365 10.92 -1.04 -17.15
CA TYR A 365 9.70 -1.85 -17.28
C TYR A 365 9.60 -2.54 -18.65
N ALA A 366 10.01 -1.87 -19.74
CA ALA A 366 10.07 -2.50 -21.06
C ALA A 366 11.08 -3.66 -21.12
N ASP A 367 12.22 -3.54 -20.43
CA ASP A 367 13.20 -4.63 -20.32
C ASP A 367 12.65 -5.79 -19.48
N ILE A 368 11.94 -5.52 -18.36
CA ILE A 368 11.27 -6.54 -17.55
C ILE A 368 10.23 -7.31 -18.42
N ILE A 369 9.37 -6.58 -19.16
CA ILE A 369 8.38 -7.20 -20.07
C ILE A 369 9.07 -8.09 -21.10
N THR A 370 10.15 -7.62 -21.70
CA THR A 370 10.89 -8.38 -22.73
C THR A 370 11.54 -9.63 -22.16
N ARG A 371 12.04 -9.59 -20.93
CA ARG A 371 12.65 -10.76 -20.26
C ARG A 371 11.64 -11.80 -19.79
N ALA A 372 10.38 -11.41 -19.59
CA ALA A 372 9.28 -12.30 -19.22
C ALA A 372 8.64 -13.03 -20.42
N ALA A 373 9.11 -12.77 -21.65
CA ALA A 373 8.61 -13.34 -22.90
C ALA A 373 8.98 -14.83 -23.10
#